data_d636170530e5d09812b05241157f6974
#
_entry.id   d636170530e5d09812b05241157f6974
#
_cell.length_a   1.000
_cell.length_b   1.000
_cell.length_c   1.000
_cell.angle_alpha   90.00
_cell.angle_beta   90.00
_cell.angle_gamma   90.00
#
_symmetry.space_group_name_H-M   'P 1'
#
loop_
_entity.id
_entity.type
_entity.pdbx_description
1 polymer ?
#
loop_
_entity_poly.entity_id
_entity_poly.type
_entity_poly.pdbx_seq_one_letter_code
_entity_poly.pdbx_strand_id
1 'polypeptide(L)'
;ATRYHLTFKELYAFSRWGQSCTTGLFEKGGREFVFVPGDTVILGWESFVQGMDKANQEELADIFAEIEYEGSAEEFLRQGMTPVRQVTIAPMFVGRKLEEIGWESVPMNDPRITAHPDWLENLQKWAGQNSQSFEIHETVRFERNGDSWRAWLCHPMTYPEFQRSLLWELAASLPTPDEWAYLCGGGCRTLFPWGDGLDHKMKLHHFENGEDQGKPYDMEQPNFFGLSIAYDPYKRELVDGKTLTTCGGDGGCNVCGGMGPLLGYLPCSPHRKPEVREDNEIHNGYDVFRPV
;
A
#
# COMPACT_ATOMS: atom_id res chain seq x y z
N ALA A 1 -25.05 4.12 3.86
CA ALA A 1 -24.87 3.71 2.45
C ALA A 1 -25.62 4.63 1.50
N THR A 2 -26.93 4.78 1.64
CA THR A 2 -27.75 5.62 0.72
C THR A 2 -27.27 7.06 0.60
N ARG A 3 -26.89 7.70 1.72
CA ARG A 3 -26.35 9.07 1.74
C ARG A 3 -25.06 9.22 0.92
N TYR A 4 -24.25 8.16 0.82
CA TYR A 4 -22.96 8.15 0.12
C TYR A 4 -23.06 7.52 -1.27
N HIS A 5 -24.27 7.19 -1.75
CA HIS A 5 -24.53 6.52 -3.02
C HIS A 5 -23.80 5.17 -3.15
N LEU A 6 -23.64 4.46 -2.02
CA LEU A 6 -23.05 3.13 -1.97
C LEU A 6 -24.13 2.06 -2.11
N THR A 7 -23.97 1.13 -3.03
CA THR A 7 -24.83 -0.03 -3.23
C THR A 7 -24.34 -1.17 -2.34
N PHE A 8 -25.17 -1.62 -1.40
CA PHE A 8 -24.88 -2.80 -0.59
C PHE A 8 -24.86 -4.06 -1.46
N LYS A 9 -23.87 -4.90 -1.28
CA LYS A 9 -23.74 -6.20 -1.96
C LYS A 9 -24.09 -7.35 -1.02
N GLU A 10 -23.31 -7.55 0.03
CA GLU A 10 -23.47 -8.66 0.96
C GLU A 10 -22.81 -8.37 2.32
N LEU A 11 -23.06 -9.23 3.29
CA LEU A 11 -22.25 -9.31 4.52
C LEU A 11 -21.17 -10.36 4.31
N TYR A 12 -19.94 -10.03 4.72
CA TYR A 12 -18.80 -10.92 4.62
C TYR A 12 -17.97 -10.91 5.89
N ALA A 13 -17.48 -12.09 6.29
CA ALA A 13 -16.59 -12.25 7.44
C ALA A 13 -15.15 -12.37 6.96
N PHE A 14 -14.33 -11.38 7.27
CA PHE A 14 -12.88 -11.42 7.06
C PHE A 14 -12.18 -11.88 8.32
N SER A 15 -11.15 -12.70 8.17
CA SER A 15 -10.33 -13.15 9.28
C SER A 15 -8.89 -13.29 8.83
N ARG A 16 -7.96 -12.66 9.54
CA ARG A 16 -6.53 -12.76 9.28
C ARG A 16 -5.74 -12.36 10.52
N TRP A 17 -4.58 -12.98 10.72
CA TRP A 17 -3.65 -12.66 11.80
C TRP A 17 -4.29 -12.63 13.20
N GLY A 18 -5.22 -13.57 13.45
CA GLY A 18 -5.92 -13.68 14.73
C GLY A 18 -7.01 -12.62 14.98
N GLN A 19 -7.23 -11.72 14.04
CA GLN A 19 -8.32 -10.74 14.08
C GLN A 19 -9.41 -11.09 13.07
N SER A 20 -10.65 -10.64 13.32
CA SER A 20 -11.78 -10.86 12.42
C SER A 20 -12.77 -9.72 12.48
N CYS A 21 -13.44 -9.45 11.35
CA CYS A 21 -14.51 -8.48 11.24
C CYS A 21 -15.58 -9.02 10.30
N THR A 22 -16.84 -9.01 10.75
CA THR A 22 -17.99 -9.23 9.86
C THR A 22 -18.53 -7.88 9.44
N THR A 23 -18.45 -7.57 8.15
CA THR A 23 -18.80 -6.26 7.62
C THR A 23 -19.58 -6.33 6.33
N GLY A 24 -20.20 -5.20 5.94
CA GLY A 24 -20.87 -5.04 4.65
C GLY A 24 -19.89 -4.75 3.53
N LEU A 25 -20.07 -5.43 2.41
CA LEU A 25 -19.45 -5.09 1.13
C LEU A 25 -20.36 -4.16 0.35
N PHE A 26 -19.79 -3.16 -0.25
CA PHE A 26 -20.49 -2.13 -1.02
C PHE A 26 -19.76 -1.86 -2.34
N GLU A 27 -20.46 -1.23 -3.26
CA GLU A 27 -19.93 -0.82 -4.55
C GLU A 27 -20.36 0.60 -4.89
N LYS A 28 -19.45 1.39 -5.49
CA LYS A 28 -19.70 2.71 -6.04
C LYS A 28 -18.78 2.95 -7.24
N GLY A 29 -19.36 3.15 -8.41
CA GLY A 29 -18.58 3.49 -9.61
C GLY A 29 -17.55 2.42 -10.02
N GLY A 30 -17.87 1.15 -9.84
CA GLY A 30 -16.97 0.03 -10.14
C GLY A 30 -15.93 -0.26 -9.04
N ARG A 31 -15.91 0.52 -7.95
CA ARG A 31 -15.02 0.33 -6.80
C ARG A 31 -15.72 -0.43 -5.69
N GLU A 32 -15.00 -1.33 -5.07
CA GLU A 32 -15.49 -2.05 -3.88
C GLU A 32 -15.10 -1.31 -2.61
N PHE A 33 -16.05 -1.23 -1.68
CA PHE A 33 -15.87 -0.64 -0.36
C PHE A 33 -16.27 -1.64 0.72
N VAL A 34 -15.65 -1.53 1.89
CA VAL A 34 -16.11 -2.15 3.13
C VAL A 34 -16.51 -1.08 4.13
N PHE A 35 -17.42 -1.43 5.04
CA PHE A 35 -17.68 -0.63 6.22
C PHE A 35 -16.73 -1.06 7.34
N VAL A 36 -15.84 -0.19 7.77
CA VAL A 36 -14.96 -0.42 8.92
C VAL A 36 -15.60 0.20 10.16
N PRO A 37 -15.87 -0.60 11.21
CA PRO A 37 -16.43 -0.06 12.44
C PRO A 37 -15.40 0.85 13.13
N GLY A 38 -15.88 1.91 13.78
CA GLY A 38 -15.05 2.72 14.64
C GLY A 38 -14.71 2.00 15.94
N ASP A 39 -13.61 2.41 16.57
CA ASP A 39 -13.18 1.88 17.85
C ASP A 39 -12.31 2.90 18.60
N THR A 40 -12.07 2.67 19.89
CA THR A 40 -11.06 3.38 20.67
C THR A 40 -9.90 2.43 20.93
N VAL A 41 -8.80 2.67 20.23
CA VAL A 41 -7.64 1.79 20.18
C VAL A 41 -6.37 2.48 20.67
N ILE A 42 -5.36 1.67 20.96
CA ILE A 42 -4.01 2.16 21.25
C ILE A 42 -3.17 2.00 20.00
N LEU A 43 -2.67 3.10 19.46
CA LEU A 43 -1.76 3.16 18.32
C LEU A 43 -0.34 3.50 18.78
N GLY A 44 0.63 3.27 17.90
CA GLY A 44 2.05 3.50 18.17
C GLY A 44 2.73 2.29 18.78
N TRP A 45 4.08 2.27 18.78
CA TRP A 45 4.89 1.13 19.21
C TRP A 45 6.01 1.57 20.16
N GLU A 46 6.29 0.75 21.15
CA GLU A 46 7.34 1.00 22.15
C GLU A 46 8.33 -0.16 22.28
N SER A 47 7.80 -1.39 22.29
CA SER A 47 8.61 -2.59 22.50
C SER A 47 7.90 -3.82 21.91
N PHE A 48 8.65 -4.89 21.74
CA PHE A 48 8.10 -6.18 21.34
C PHE A 48 7.12 -6.72 22.39
N VAL A 49 6.05 -7.36 21.92
CA VAL A 49 5.03 -8.01 22.75
C VAL A 49 5.29 -9.52 22.86
N GLN A 50 5.62 -10.13 21.73
CA GLN A 50 5.89 -11.58 21.63
C GLN A 50 7.39 -11.86 21.49
N GLY A 51 8.16 -10.85 21.08
CA GLY A 51 9.54 -11.00 20.67
C GLY A 51 9.69 -11.50 19.24
N MET A 52 10.83 -11.22 18.65
CA MET A 52 11.20 -11.74 17.34
C MET A 52 11.61 -13.19 17.40
N ASP A 53 11.35 -13.94 16.36
CA ASP A 53 11.92 -15.26 16.16
C ASP A 53 13.44 -15.16 15.87
N LYS A 54 14.09 -16.34 15.87
CA LYS A 54 15.54 -16.41 15.70
C LYS A 54 16.02 -15.86 14.34
N ALA A 55 15.27 -16.09 13.27
CA ALA A 55 15.65 -15.65 11.94
C ALA A 55 15.63 -14.12 11.84
N ASN A 56 14.58 -13.46 12.35
CA ASN A 56 14.51 -12.01 12.41
C ASN A 56 15.59 -11.39 13.33
N GLN A 57 15.93 -12.07 14.45
CA GLN A 57 17.01 -11.63 15.34
C GLN A 57 18.38 -11.71 14.66
N GLU A 58 18.65 -12.80 13.93
CA GLU A 58 19.90 -13.00 13.18
C GLU A 58 20.02 -11.96 12.06
N GLU A 59 18.95 -11.71 11.30
CA GLU A 59 18.93 -10.68 10.26
C GLU A 59 19.28 -9.29 10.82
N LEU A 60 18.66 -8.88 11.94
CA LEU A 60 18.99 -7.60 12.56
C LEU A 60 20.41 -7.56 13.13
N ALA A 61 20.91 -8.66 13.68
CA ALA A 61 22.26 -8.71 14.20
C ALA A 61 23.31 -8.53 13.09
N ASP A 62 23.09 -9.15 11.94
CA ASP A 62 23.95 -8.98 10.76
C ASP A 62 23.94 -7.52 10.27
N ILE A 63 22.76 -6.91 10.18
CA ILE A 63 22.59 -5.50 9.81
C ILE A 63 23.32 -4.59 10.80
N PHE A 64 23.14 -4.81 12.12
CA PHE A 64 23.79 -4.00 13.16
C PHE A 64 25.32 -4.12 13.12
N ALA A 65 25.83 -5.30 12.79
CA ALA A 65 27.25 -5.49 12.59
C ALA A 65 27.79 -4.71 11.38
N GLU A 66 27.01 -4.67 10.28
CA GLU A 66 27.38 -3.93 9.06
C GLU A 66 27.39 -2.41 9.26
N ILE A 67 26.38 -1.88 10.00
CA ILE A 67 26.26 -0.43 10.25
C ILE A 67 26.95 0.03 11.56
N GLU A 68 27.67 -0.86 12.23
CA GLU A 68 28.36 -0.61 13.50
C GLU A 68 27.42 -0.05 14.61
N TYR A 69 26.18 -0.59 14.71
CA TYR A 69 25.20 -0.18 15.69
C TYR A 69 25.28 -1.04 16.97
N GLU A 70 25.51 -0.39 18.12
CA GLU A 70 25.69 -1.08 19.42
C GLU A 70 24.42 -1.09 20.31
N GLY A 71 23.34 -0.45 19.88
CA GLY A 71 22.07 -0.37 20.63
C GLY A 71 21.21 -1.64 20.51
N SER A 72 20.09 -1.66 21.21
CA SER A 72 19.10 -2.73 21.10
C SER A 72 18.24 -2.60 19.84
N ALA A 73 17.66 -3.73 19.39
CA ALA A 73 16.71 -3.77 18.29
C ALA A 73 15.51 -2.83 18.54
N GLU A 74 15.00 -2.81 19.77
CA GLU A 74 13.87 -1.95 20.13
C GLU A 74 14.22 -0.47 20.06
N GLU A 75 15.41 -0.07 20.50
CA GLU A 75 15.87 1.32 20.40
C GLU A 75 16.01 1.75 18.94
N PHE A 76 16.59 0.90 18.11
CA PHE A 76 16.74 1.14 16.68
C PHE A 76 15.37 1.33 16.01
N LEU A 77 14.47 0.38 16.15
CA LEU A 77 13.16 0.40 15.51
C LEU A 77 12.29 1.56 16.01
N ARG A 78 12.33 1.86 17.32
CA ARG A 78 11.54 2.93 17.95
C ARG A 78 11.79 4.30 17.35
N GLN A 79 12.98 4.57 16.85
CA GLN A 79 13.32 5.86 16.20
C GLN A 79 12.38 6.18 15.03
N GLY A 80 11.94 5.15 14.29
CA GLY A 80 11.03 5.28 13.16
C GLY A 80 9.55 5.12 13.50
N MET A 81 9.18 4.84 14.78
CA MET A 81 7.81 4.55 15.16
C MET A 81 7.11 5.75 15.81
N THR A 82 5.79 5.81 15.66
CA THR A 82 4.95 6.77 16.37
C THR A 82 4.87 6.40 17.85
N PRO A 83 4.77 7.39 18.77
CA PRO A 83 4.63 7.13 20.19
C PRO A 83 3.28 6.48 20.51
N VAL A 84 3.26 5.68 21.59
CA VAL A 84 2.05 5.02 22.05
C VAL A 84 1.03 6.06 22.52
N ARG A 85 -0.20 5.97 22.01
CA ARG A 85 -1.31 6.88 22.32
C ARG A 85 -2.66 6.20 22.13
N GLN A 86 -3.65 6.65 22.90
CA GLN A 86 -5.04 6.25 22.70
C GLN A 86 -5.70 7.16 21.67
N VAL A 87 -6.41 6.56 20.70
CA VAL A 87 -7.11 7.28 19.63
C VAL A 87 -8.50 6.68 19.44
N THR A 88 -9.48 7.54 19.20
CA THR A 88 -10.83 7.13 18.81
C THR A 88 -10.99 7.30 17.31
N ILE A 89 -11.25 6.22 16.61
CA ILE A 89 -11.48 6.16 15.17
C ILE A 89 -12.97 6.08 14.92
N ALA A 90 -13.47 6.98 14.07
CA ALA A 90 -14.87 6.95 13.65
C ALA A 90 -15.14 5.81 12.65
N PRO A 91 -16.38 5.28 12.59
CA PRO A 91 -16.73 4.32 11.56
C PRO A 91 -16.69 4.96 10.17
N MET A 92 -16.18 4.22 9.17
CA MET A 92 -15.99 4.74 7.82
C MET A 92 -16.27 3.68 6.74
N PHE A 93 -16.57 4.14 5.53
CA PHE A 93 -16.52 3.31 4.33
C PHE A 93 -15.14 3.44 3.71
N VAL A 94 -14.50 2.34 3.36
CA VAL A 94 -13.10 2.30 2.93
C VAL A 94 -12.98 1.53 1.63
N GLY A 95 -12.30 2.10 0.65
CA GLY A 95 -11.94 1.40 -0.59
C GLY A 95 -11.09 0.16 -0.29
N ARG A 96 -11.49 -0.99 -0.83
CA ARG A 96 -10.84 -2.28 -0.52
C ARG A 96 -9.43 -2.41 -1.08
N LYS A 97 -9.19 -1.77 -2.22
CA LYS A 97 -7.90 -1.83 -2.93
C LYS A 97 -7.25 -0.47 -2.95
N LEU A 98 -5.95 -0.47 -3.08
CA LEU A 98 -5.18 0.71 -3.42
C LEU A 98 -5.35 1.04 -4.90
N GLU A 99 -5.42 2.32 -5.22
CA GLU A 99 -5.55 2.83 -6.58
C GLU A 99 -4.33 3.68 -6.93
N GLU A 100 -3.88 3.56 -8.16
CA GLU A 100 -2.81 4.41 -8.70
C GLU A 100 -3.35 5.78 -9.08
N ILE A 101 -2.49 6.79 -9.03
CA ILE A 101 -2.85 8.19 -9.27
C ILE A 101 -2.34 8.63 -10.63
N GLY A 102 -3.14 9.44 -11.32
CA GLY A 102 -2.72 10.13 -12.53
C GLY A 102 -2.68 9.26 -13.80
N TRP A 103 -3.33 8.10 -13.81
CA TRP A 103 -3.43 7.27 -15.00
C TRP A 103 -4.82 7.36 -15.64
N GLU A 104 -4.89 7.84 -16.89
CA GLU A 104 -6.10 7.87 -17.71
C GLU A 104 -6.12 6.69 -18.68
N SER A 105 -7.15 5.85 -18.60
CA SER A 105 -7.35 4.77 -19.56
C SER A 105 -7.87 5.32 -20.89
N VAL A 106 -7.16 5.06 -21.98
CA VAL A 106 -7.50 5.51 -23.32
C VAL A 106 -7.53 4.36 -24.32
N PRO A 107 -8.32 4.45 -25.40
CA PRO A 107 -8.28 3.44 -26.45
C PRO A 107 -6.97 3.54 -27.25
N MET A 108 -6.52 2.43 -27.85
CA MET A 108 -5.28 2.36 -28.63
C MET A 108 -5.26 3.31 -29.86
N ASN A 109 -6.42 3.73 -30.33
CA ASN A 109 -6.57 4.70 -31.43
C ASN A 109 -6.72 6.15 -30.96
N ASP A 110 -6.49 6.44 -29.66
CA ASP A 110 -6.46 7.81 -29.16
C ASP A 110 -5.38 8.63 -29.91
N PRO A 111 -5.69 9.86 -30.33
CA PRO A 111 -4.73 10.72 -31.03
C PRO A 111 -3.40 10.92 -30.29
N ARG A 112 -3.43 10.94 -28.96
CA ARG A 112 -2.23 11.08 -28.11
C ARG A 112 -1.34 9.84 -28.16
N ILE A 113 -1.90 8.64 -28.40
CA ILE A 113 -1.16 7.40 -28.61
C ILE A 113 -0.63 7.32 -30.04
N THR A 114 -1.49 7.57 -31.01
CA THR A 114 -1.12 7.45 -32.44
C THR A 114 -0.15 8.51 -32.93
N ALA A 115 -0.01 9.63 -32.21
CA ALA A 115 1.02 10.64 -32.46
C ALA A 115 2.45 10.17 -32.10
N HIS A 116 2.58 9.03 -31.39
CA HIS A 116 3.86 8.47 -30.94
C HIS A 116 4.10 7.08 -31.55
N PRO A 117 4.52 6.98 -32.83
CA PRO A 117 4.77 5.69 -33.48
C PRO A 117 5.87 4.86 -32.79
N ASP A 118 6.84 5.51 -32.17
CA ASP A 118 7.90 4.90 -31.37
C ASP A 118 7.37 4.09 -30.16
N TRP A 119 6.32 4.55 -29.51
CA TRP A 119 5.66 3.79 -28.44
C TRP A 119 5.05 2.49 -28.97
N LEU A 120 4.38 2.57 -30.13
CA LEU A 120 3.74 1.41 -30.75
C LEU A 120 4.77 0.40 -31.28
N GLU A 121 5.88 0.88 -31.84
CA GLU A 121 7.01 0.03 -32.24
C GLU A 121 7.64 -0.71 -31.06
N ASN A 122 7.85 0.00 -29.94
CA ASN A 122 8.34 -0.62 -28.71
C ASN A 122 7.35 -1.64 -28.16
N LEU A 123 6.06 -1.32 -28.12
CA LEU A 123 5.03 -2.25 -27.72
C LEU A 123 5.05 -3.53 -28.55
N GLN A 124 5.20 -3.44 -29.87
CA GLN A 124 5.28 -4.61 -30.77
C GLN A 124 6.49 -5.50 -30.45
N LYS A 125 7.65 -4.90 -30.13
CA LYS A 125 8.84 -5.65 -29.70
C LYS A 125 8.59 -6.42 -28.41
N TRP A 126 7.94 -5.80 -27.43
CA TRP A 126 7.61 -6.41 -26.14
C TRP A 126 6.47 -7.42 -26.23
N ALA A 127 5.46 -7.16 -27.03
CA ALA A 127 4.33 -8.07 -27.26
C ALA A 127 4.76 -9.45 -27.78
N GLY A 128 5.83 -9.50 -28.58
CA GLY A 128 6.43 -10.73 -29.07
C GLY A 128 7.13 -11.58 -27.97
N GLN A 129 7.37 -11.01 -26.80
CA GLN A 129 8.05 -11.67 -25.67
C GLN A 129 7.08 -12.23 -24.61
N ASN A 130 5.80 -12.37 -24.93
CA ASN A 130 4.76 -12.87 -24.01
C ASN A 130 4.51 -11.95 -22.80
N SER A 131 4.91 -10.68 -22.88
CA SER A 131 4.70 -9.68 -21.83
C SER A 131 3.23 -9.33 -21.67
N GLN A 132 2.81 -9.11 -20.41
CA GLN A 132 1.45 -8.68 -20.09
C GLN A 132 1.31 -7.16 -20.03
N SER A 133 2.42 -6.45 -19.83
CA SER A 133 2.45 -4.99 -19.79
C SER A 133 3.77 -4.44 -20.34
N PHE A 134 3.73 -3.19 -20.81
CA PHE A 134 4.89 -2.39 -21.18
C PHE A 134 4.65 -0.96 -20.73
N GLU A 135 5.61 -0.38 -20.05
CA GLU A 135 5.51 0.99 -19.53
C GLU A 135 6.73 1.82 -19.92
N ILE A 136 6.48 3.06 -20.37
CA ILE A 136 7.47 4.13 -20.40
C ILE A 136 7.18 4.97 -19.17
N HIS A 137 8.15 5.01 -18.26
CA HIS A 137 8.03 5.63 -16.94
C HIS A 137 7.36 7.02 -17.00
N GLU A 138 6.36 7.22 -16.15
CA GLU A 138 5.59 8.46 -16.00
C GLU A 138 5.05 9.05 -17.33
N THR A 139 4.83 8.19 -18.34
CA THR A 139 4.42 8.64 -19.67
C THR A 139 3.23 7.84 -20.20
N VAL A 140 3.44 6.56 -20.50
CA VAL A 140 2.43 5.69 -21.07
C VAL A 140 2.61 4.26 -20.60
N ARG A 141 1.51 3.59 -20.29
CA ARG A 141 1.46 2.16 -19.99
C ARG A 141 0.53 1.46 -20.99
N PHE A 142 0.95 0.31 -21.45
CA PHE A 142 0.12 -0.60 -22.25
C PHE A 142 -0.07 -1.90 -21.46
N GLU A 143 -1.31 -2.33 -21.34
CA GLU A 143 -1.67 -3.57 -20.63
C GLU A 143 -2.44 -4.50 -21.56
N ARG A 144 -2.10 -5.78 -21.52
CA ARG A 144 -2.81 -6.81 -22.30
C ARG A 144 -4.17 -7.08 -21.66
N ASN A 145 -5.22 -7.02 -22.46
CA ASN A 145 -6.58 -7.35 -22.09
C ASN A 145 -7.13 -8.42 -23.06
N GLY A 146 -6.89 -9.70 -22.72
CA GLY A 146 -7.14 -10.80 -23.65
C GLY A 146 -6.25 -10.70 -24.89
N ASP A 147 -6.86 -10.66 -26.06
CA ASP A 147 -6.15 -10.53 -27.35
C ASP A 147 -5.88 -9.08 -27.77
N SER A 148 -6.30 -8.10 -26.97
CA SER A 148 -6.15 -6.68 -27.24
C SER A 148 -5.22 -5.99 -26.24
N TRP A 149 -4.83 -4.76 -26.55
CA TRP A 149 -4.10 -3.89 -25.67
C TRP A 149 -4.95 -2.70 -25.25
N ARG A 150 -4.77 -2.25 -24.02
CA ARG A 150 -5.30 -1.00 -23.49
C ARG A 150 -4.14 -0.07 -23.19
N ALA A 151 -4.29 1.19 -23.50
CA ALA A 151 -3.30 2.20 -23.17
C ALA A 151 -3.77 3.03 -21.96
N TRP A 152 -2.79 3.51 -21.20
CA TRP A 152 -2.96 4.40 -20.08
C TRP A 152 -1.97 5.55 -20.26
N LEU A 153 -2.43 6.79 -20.19
CA LEU A 153 -1.60 7.98 -20.24
C LEU A 153 -1.38 8.51 -18.82
N CYS A 154 -0.13 8.85 -18.53
CA CYS A 154 0.21 9.46 -17.26
C CYS A 154 -0.12 10.96 -17.31
N HIS A 155 -0.79 11.43 -16.27
CA HIS A 155 -1.04 12.83 -15.99
C HIS A 155 -0.39 13.20 -14.67
N PRO A 156 0.80 13.83 -14.68
CA PRO A 156 1.41 14.34 -13.45
C PRO A 156 0.44 15.24 -12.71
N MET A 157 0.37 15.08 -11.40
CA MET A 157 -0.60 15.77 -10.56
C MET A 157 0.06 16.16 -9.23
N THR A 158 -0.20 17.36 -8.76
CA THR A 158 0.19 17.78 -7.42
C THR A 158 -0.80 17.25 -6.38
N TYR A 159 -0.33 17.14 -5.14
CA TYR A 159 -1.18 16.68 -4.03
C TYR A 159 -2.46 17.53 -3.85
N PRO A 160 -2.43 18.89 -3.90
CA PRO A 160 -3.64 19.69 -3.83
C PRO A 160 -4.60 19.49 -5.03
N GLU A 161 -4.09 19.19 -6.22
CA GLU A 161 -4.92 18.87 -7.39
C GLU A 161 -5.61 17.53 -7.19
N PHE A 162 -4.86 16.53 -6.73
CA PHE A 162 -5.40 15.21 -6.42
C PHE A 162 -6.50 15.27 -5.33
N GLN A 163 -6.26 15.98 -4.22
CA GLN A 163 -7.28 16.13 -3.17
C GLN A 163 -8.58 16.77 -3.71
N ARG A 164 -8.46 17.75 -4.60
CA ARG A 164 -9.64 18.35 -5.26
C ARG A 164 -10.36 17.35 -6.16
N SER A 165 -9.63 16.58 -6.99
CA SER A 165 -10.24 15.59 -7.88
C SER A 165 -10.94 14.48 -7.08
N LEU A 166 -10.32 13.99 -6.01
CA LEU A 166 -10.89 12.99 -5.11
C LEU A 166 -12.23 13.43 -4.52
N LEU A 167 -12.29 14.67 -4.04
CA LEU A 167 -13.54 15.25 -3.51
C LEU A 167 -14.60 15.40 -4.60
N TRP A 168 -14.25 15.93 -5.77
CA TRP A 168 -15.20 16.22 -6.83
C TRP A 168 -15.70 14.97 -7.56
N GLU A 169 -14.82 14.02 -7.84
CA GLU A 169 -15.15 12.84 -8.64
C GLU A 169 -15.76 11.72 -7.79
N LEU A 170 -15.25 11.51 -6.58
CA LEU A 170 -15.65 10.41 -5.72
C LEU A 170 -16.49 10.85 -4.51
N ALA A 171 -16.54 12.14 -4.19
CA ALA A 171 -17.08 12.65 -2.92
C ALA A 171 -16.47 11.86 -1.73
N ALA A 172 -15.15 11.71 -1.74
CA ALA A 172 -14.36 10.95 -0.78
C ALA A 172 -13.19 11.80 -0.28
N SER A 173 -12.53 11.32 0.76
CA SER A 173 -11.31 11.87 1.34
C SER A 173 -10.23 10.79 1.43
N LEU A 174 -9.04 11.19 1.86
CA LEU A 174 -7.98 10.26 2.27
C LEU A 174 -8.15 9.90 3.76
N PRO A 175 -7.70 8.72 4.20
CA PRO A 175 -7.62 8.42 5.63
C PRO A 175 -6.57 9.33 6.29
N THR A 176 -6.80 9.74 7.52
CA THR A 176 -5.75 10.34 8.35
C THR A 176 -4.66 9.29 8.68
N PRO A 177 -3.45 9.69 9.10
CA PRO A 177 -2.44 8.75 9.54
C PRO A 177 -2.90 7.78 10.64
N ASP A 178 -3.73 8.25 11.57
CA ASP A 178 -4.27 7.41 12.64
C ASP A 178 -5.32 6.41 12.12
N GLU A 179 -6.17 6.84 11.20
CA GLU A 179 -7.10 5.95 10.49
C GLU A 179 -6.34 4.91 9.67
N TRP A 180 -5.30 5.31 8.92
CA TRP A 180 -4.46 4.37 8.19
C TRP A 180 -3.83 3.32 9.11
N ALA A 181 -3.25 3.74 10.24
CA ALA A 181 -2.67 2.84 11.23
C ALA A 181 -3.71 1.84 11.78
N TYR A 182 -4.92 2.29 12.03
CA TYR A 182 -6.04 1.43 12.45
C TYR A 182 -6.47 0.48 11.33
N LEU A 183 -6.62 0.96 10.10
CA LEU A 183 -6.99 0.15 8.94
C LEU A 183 -5.94 -0.94 8.66
N CYS A 184 -4.66 -0.64 8.87
CA CYS A 184 -3.56 -1.58 8.72
C CYS A 184 -3.53 -2.62 9.86
N GLY A 185 -3.56 -2.16 11.11
CA GLY A 185 -3.22 -2.96 12.28
C GLY A 185 -4.40 -3.36 13.19
N GLY A 186 -5.57 -2.70 13.08
CA GLY A 186 -6.72 -2.94 13.97
C GLY A 186 -6.41 -2.67 15.45
N GLY A 187 -5.41 -1.86 15.76
CA GLY A 187 -4.94 -1.63 17.12
C GLY A 187 -4.02 -2.73 17.66
N CYS A 188 -3.38 -3.54 16.80
CA CYS A 188 -2.36 -4.52 17.22
C CYS A 188 -1.24 -3.81 18.01
N ARG A 189 -0.61 -4.55 18.92
CA ARG A 189 0.51 -4.05 19.73
C ARG A 189 1.87 -4.61 19.30
N THR A 190 1.86 -5.63 18.45
CA THR A 190 3.05 -6.20 17.82
C THR A 190 3.58 -5.28 16.73
N LEU A 191 4.84 -5.42 16.35
CA LEU A 191 5.49 -4.59 15.33
C LEU A 191 4.72 -4.56 14.00
N PHE A 192 4.16 -5.70 13.62
CA PHE A 192 3.27 -5.87 12.46
C PHE A 192 1.95 -6.51 12.90
N PRO A 193 0.89 -6.47 12.07
CA PRO A 193 -0.39 -7.12 12.40
C PRO A 193 -0.29 -8.63 12.65
N TRP A 194 0.74 -9.28 12.12
CA TRP A 194 0.99 -10.73 12.24
C TRP A 194 2.00 -11.11 13.34
N GLY A 195 2.70 -10.15 13.95
CA GLY A 195 3.70 -10.43 15.00
C GLY A 195 4.83 -9.40 15.07
N ASP A 196 5.86 -9.69 15.82
CA ASP A 196 7.00 -8.81 16.08
C ASP A 196 8.15 -8.96 15.06
N GLY A 197 7.97 -9.71 14.00
CA GLY A 197 8.92 -9.90 12.92
C GLY A 197 8.24 -10.28 11.62
N LEU A 198 8.97 -10.45 10.54
CA LEU A 198 8.43 -11.03 9.32
C LEU A 198 8.28 -12.54 9.46
N ASP A 199 7.17 -13.09 8.95
CA ASP A 199 7.08 -14.52 8.71
C ASP A 199 7.82 -14.85 7.41
N HIS A 200 8.99 -15.47 7.51
CA HIS A 200 9.82 -15.86 6.36
C HIS A 200 9.16 -16.90 5.44
N LYS A 201 7.98 -17.40 5.79
CA LYS A 201 7.14 -18.25 4.92
C LYS A 201 6.20 -17.45 4.04
N MET A 202 6.02 -16.16 4.30
CA MET A 202 5.23 -15.29 3.43
C MET A 202 5.89 -15.16 2.06
N LYS A 203 5.08 -15.21 1.01
CA LYS A 203 5.48 -14.74 -0.30
C LYS A 203 5.43 -13.21 -0.31
N LEU A 204 6.61 -12.60 -0.38
CA LEU A 204 6.77 -11.15 -0.39
C LEU A 204 7.25 -10.67 -1.76
N HIS A 205 6.83 -9.50 -2.21
CA HIS A 205 7.45 -8.83 -3.34
C HIS A 205 8.96 -8.66 -3.09
N HIS A 206 9.76 -8.82 -4.13
CA HIS A 206 11.22 -8.63 -4.13
C HIS A 206 12.03 -9.67 -3.31
N PHE A 207 11.37 -10.56 -2.56
CA PHE A 207 12.01 -11.58 -1.71
C PHE A 207 11.42 -12.97 -1.92
N GLU A 208 10.83 -13.25 -3.08
CA GLU A 208 10.22 -14.55 -3.37
C GLU A 208 11.25 -15.62 -3.73
N ASN A 209 10.97 -16.84 -3.34
CA ASN A 209 11.70 -18.02 -3.71
C ASN A 209 11.04 -18.72 -4.91
N GLY A 210 11.79 -19.58 -5.62
CA GLY A 210 11.25 -20.33 -6.76
C GLY A 210 10.07 -21.23 -6.43
N GLU A 211 9.92 -21.65 -5.16
CA GLU A 211 8.79 -22.45 -4.66
C GLU A 211 7.48 -21.65 -4.57
N ASP A 212 7.54 -20.33 -4.62
CA ASP A 212 6.40 -19.43 -4.53
C ASP A 212 5.74 -19.12 -5.87
N GLN A 213 6.25 -19.70 -6.95
CA GLN A 213 5.73 -19.47 -8.29
C GLN A 213 4.23 -19.81 -8.36
N GLY A 214 3.42 -18.84 -8.80
CA GLY A 214 1.97 -18.98 -8.95
C GLY A 214 1.15 -18.76 -7.68
N LYS A 215 1.77 -18.61 -6.50
CA LYS A 215 1.07 -18.20 -5.28
C LYS A 215 0.81 -16.68 -5.31
N PRO A 216 -0.31 -16.19 -4.78
CA PRO A 216 -0.51 -14.76 -4.56
C PRO A 216 0.45 -14.23 -3.50
N TYR A 217 0.80 -12.94 -3.59
CA TYR A 217 1.58 -12.29 -2.54
C TYR A 217 0.77 -12.18 -1.25
N ASP A 218 1.38 -12.55 -0.12
CA ASP A 218 0.65 -12.65 1.14
C ASP A 218 0.11 -11.29 1.60
N MET A 219 0.89 -10.23 1.50
CA MET A 219 0.50 -8.92 1.96
C MET A 219 -0.51 -8.22 1.04
N GLU A 220 -0.68 -8.66 -0.19
CA GLU A 220 -1.74 -8.18 -1.09
C GLU A 220 -3.11 -8.78 -0.78
N GLN A 221 -3.15 -9.86 -0.01
CA GLN A 221 -4.41 -10.46 0.40
C GLN A 221 -5.15 -9.56 1.39
N PRO A 222 -6.49 -9.58 1.39
CA PRO A 222 -7.26 -8.78 2.32
C PRO A 222 -6.90 -9.08 3.78
N ASN A 223 -6.75 -8.03 4.59
CA ASN A 223 -6.62 -8.16 6.03
C ASN A 223 -7.96 -8.49 6.71
N PHE A 224 -8.01 -8.48 8.02
CA PHE A 224 -9.22 -8.78 8.81
C PHE A 224 -10.37 -7.75 8.63
N PHE A 225 -10.14 -6.58 8.03
CA PHE A 225 -11.18 -5.66 7.58
C PHE A 225 -11.58 -5.86 6.11
N GLY A 226 -10.88 -6.72 5.38
CA GLY A 226 -11.10 -6.94 3.96
C GLY A 226 -10.35 -5.98 3.04
N LEU A 227 -9.29 -5.35 3.54
CA LEU A 227 -8.48 -4.35 2.87
C LEU A 227 -7.13 -4.93 2.43
N SER A 228 -6.72 -4.69 1.20
CA SER A 228 -5.32 -4.84 0.78
C SER A 228 -4.60 -3.55 1.15
N ILE A 229 -3.62 -3.62 2.06
CA ILE A 229 -2.97 -2.46 2.65
C ILE A 229 -1.50 -2.77 2.95
N ALA A 230 -0.61 -1.81 2.71
CA ALA A 230 0.81 -1.87 3.05
C ALA A 230 1.53 -3.12 2.51
N TYR A 231 1.34 -3.46 1.26
CA TYR A 231 1.77 -4.74 0.69
C TYR A 231 3.10 -4.70 -0.07
N ASP A 232 3.62 -3.52 -0.35
CA ASP A 232 4.84 -3.35 -1.16
C ASP A 232 5.76 -2.32 -0.50
N PRO A 233 7.07 -2.62 -0.31
CA PRO A 233 8.00 -1.67 0.32
C PRO A 233 8.23 -0.39 -0.48
N TYR A 234 7.94 -0.37 -1.78
CA TYR A 234 8.05 0.82 -2.62
C TYR A 234 6.76 1.64 -2.72
N LYS A 235 5.60 1.04 -2.46
CA LYS A 235 4.30 1.72 -2.60
C LYS A 235 3.96 2.52 -1.35
N ARG A 236 3.75 3.83 -1.54
CA ARG A 236 3.37 4.77 -0.50
C ARG A 236 1.90 5.11 -0.61
N GLU A 237 1.13 4.90 0.44
CA GLU A 237 -0.28 5.25 0.47
C GLU A 237 -0.45 6.68 0.96
N LEU A 238 -1.06 7.55 0.14
CA LEU A 238 -1.37 8.92 0.50
C LEU A 238 -2.38 8.94 1.66
N VAL A 239 -2.11 9.78 2.64
CA VAL A 239 -2.99 10.04 3.78
C VAL A 239 -3.30 11.53 3.88
N ASP A 240 -4.37 11.89 4.59
CA ASP A 240 -4.75 13.29 4.78
C ASP A 240 -3.71 14.05 5.59
N GLY A 241 -3.27 15.16 5.05
CA GLY A 241 -2.25 16.02 5.65
C GLY A 241 -2.30 17.44 5.08
N LYS A 242 -1.64 18.38 5.77
CA LYS A 242 -1.51 19.76 5.27
C LYS A 242 -0.61 19.86 4.04
N THR A 243 0.37 18.97 3.96
CA THR A 243 1.28 18.76 2.84
C THR A 243 1.18 17.30 2.43
N LEU A 244 1.79 16.93 1.31
CA LEU A 244 1.83 15.54 0.87
C LEU A 244 2.39 14.67 2.01
N THR A 245 1.56 13.75 2.47
CA THR A 245 1.88 12.83 3.58
C THR A 245 1.55 11.42 3.14
N THR A 246 2.45 10.48 3.43
CA THR A 246 2.30 9.07 3.04
C THR A 246 2.54 8.14 4.21
N CYS A 247 1.96 6.96 4.14
CA CYS A 247 2.19 5.81 5.01
C CYS A 247 2.50 4.55 4.16
N GLY A 248 3.14 3.57 4.75
CA GLY A 248 3.64 2.41 4.01
C GLY A 248 4.87 2.81 3.19
N GLY A 249 5.42 2.03 2.28
CA GLY A 249 6.57 2.44 1.44
C GLY A 249 7.59 3.31 2.22
N ASP A 250 8.49 3.76 1.86
CA ASP A 250 9.68 3.64 1.10
C ASP A 250 10.77 2.81 1.82
N GLY A 251 10.50 1.54 1.94
CA GLY A 251 11.53 0.57 2.33
C GLY A 251 12.36 0.10 1.14
N GLY A 252 12.08 0.63 -0.05
CA GLY A 252 12.79 0.25 -1.27
C GLY A 252 14.29 0.52 -1.20
N CYS A 253 14.72 1.58 -0.53
CA CYS A 253 16.14 1.85 -0.29
C CYS A 253 16.80 0.74 0.54
N ASN A 254 16.11 0.16 1.51
CA ASN A 254 16.61 -0.97 2.29
C ASN A 254 16.66 -2.25 1.45
N VAL A 255 15.63 -2.49 0.62
CA VAL A 255 15.61 -3.62 -0.33
C VAL A 255 16.77 -3.52 -1.32
N CYS A 256 16.92 -2.38 -1.99
CA CYS A 256 18.00 -2.15 -2.95
C CYS A 256 19.39 -2.11 -2.28
N GLY A 257 19.47 -1.67 -1.04
CA GLY A 257 20.69 -1.63 -0.23
C GLY A 257 21.10 -2.96 0.39
N GLY A 258 20.28 -4.01 0.25
CA GLY A 258 20.58 -5.33 0.80
C GLY A 258 20.35 -5.47 2.30
N MET A 259 19.60 -4.56 2.91
CA MET A 259 19.29 -4.53 4.35
C MET A 259 18.22 -5.55 4.78
N GLY A 260 17.94 -6.52 3.93
CA GLY A 260 17.03 -7.62 4.21
C GLY A 260 15.54 -7.29 4.18
N PRO A 261 14.69 -8.32 4.24
CA PRO A 261 13.25 -8.17 4.13
C PRO A 261 12.62 -7.48 5.36
N LEU A 262 13.14 -7.68 6.57
CA LEU A 262 12.57 -7.07 7.77
C LEU A 262 12.60 -5.54 7.69
N LEU A 263 13.76 -4.94 7.39
CA LEU A 263 13.88 -3.48 7.24
C LEU A 263 13.23 -2.99 5.93
N GLY A 264 13.23 -3.80 4.88
CA GLY A 264 12.51 -3.50 3.64
C GLY A 264 11.01 -3.33 3.84
N TYR A 265 10.41 -4.19 4.65
CA TYR A 265 8.98 -4.14 4.97
C TYR A 265 8.63 -3.35 6.24
N LEU A 266 9.61 -2.81 6.95
CA LEU A 266 9.35 -2.03 8.17
C LEU A 266 8.38 -0.85 7.97
N PRO A 267 8.40 -0.12 6.83
CA PRO A 267 7.40 0.92 6.57
C PRO A 267 5.95 0.42 6.51
N CYS A 268 5.73 -0.87 6.27
CA CYS A 268 4.41 -1.51 6.28
C CYS A 268 3.88 -1.76 7.70
N SER A 269 4.67 -1.46 8.75
CA SER A 269 4.17 -1.48 10.13
C SER A 269 3.11 -0.39 10.34
N PRO A 270 1.97 -0.72 11.00
CA PRO A 270 0.93 0.27 11.33
C PRO A 270 1.42 1.34 12.31
N HIS A 271 2.60 1.16 12.86
CA HIS A 271 3.20 2.05 13.84
C HIS A 271 4.25 2.99 13.24
N ARG A 272 4.63 2.78 11.97
CA ARG A 272 5.63 3.62 11.31
C ARG A 272 5.19 5.09 11.26
N LYS A 273 6.12 6.01 11.51
CA LYS A 273 5.86 7.44 11.32
C LYS A 273 5.48 7.71 9.87
N PRO A 274 4.43 8.51 9.63
CA PRO A 274 4.16 9.01 8.29
C PRO A 274 5.35 9.78 7.73
N GLU A 275 5.57 9.67 6.45
CA GLU A 275 6.54 10.50 5.74
C GLU A 275 5.84 11.78 5.25
N VAL A 276 6.47 12.93 5.50
CA VAL A 276 6.00 14.24 5.05
C VAL A 276 6.93 14.75 3.97
N ARG A 277 6.36 15.04 2.79
CA ARG A 277 7.11 15.54 1.64
C ARG A 277 6.76 17.00 1.37
N GLU A 278 7.80 17.82 1.17
CA GLU A 278 7.64 19.27 0.96
C GLU A 278 7.38 19.63 -0.51
N ASP A 279 7.75 18.76 -1.43
CA ASP A 279 7.65 18.98 -2.89
C ASP A 279 6.20 18.99 -3.41
N ASN A 280 5.26 18.37 -2.70
CA ASN A 280 3.86 18.17 -3.12
C ASN A 280 3.68 17.46 -4.48
N GLU A 281 4.72 16.85 -5.00
CA GLU A 281 4.68 16.10 -6.26
C GLU A 281 4.28 14.65 -6.00
N ILE A 282 3.26 14.18 -6.70
CA ILE A 282 2.85 12.78 -6.66
C ILE A 282 3.69 12.01 -7.66
N HIS A 283 4.36 10.97 -7.18
CA HIS A 283 5.18 10.08 -8.02
C HIS A 283 4.31 8.92 -8.51
N ASN A 284 3.87 9.02 -9.75
CA ASN A 284 3.10 7.98 -10.41
C ASN A 284 3.86 6.64 -10.40
N GLY A 285 3.18 5.56 -10.06
CA GLY A 285 3.82 4.25 -9.93
C GLY A 285 4.29 3.91 -8.50
N TYR A 286 4.57 4.91 -7.65
CA TYR A 286 4.95 4.71 -6.24
C TYR A 286 3.87 5.18 -5.28
N ASP A 287 3.27 6.34 -5.55
CA ASP A 287 2.22 6.90 -4.72
C ASP A 287 0.86 6.33 -5.13
N VAL A 288 0.16 5.78 -4.16
CA VAL A 288 -1.18 5.18 -4.32
C VAL A 288 -2.12 5.77 -3.29
N PHE A 289 -3.42 5.55 -3.45
CA PHE A 289 -4.40 6.06 -2.50
C PHE A 289 -5.51 5.06 -2.22
N ARG A 290 -6.25 5.35 -1.17
CA ARG A 290 -7.47 4.66 -0.76
C ARG A 290 -8.54 5.68 -0.44
N PRO A 291 -9.71 5.67 -1.09
CA PRO A 291 -10.81 6.56 -0.72
C PRO A 291 -11.47 6.11 0.58
N VAL A 292 -11.80 7.10 1.43
CA VAL A 292 -12.60 6.90 2.64
C VAL A 292 -13.77 7.87 2.71
#